data_0ce7b8a2d2b6c7880d3c7e81a8603426
#
_entry.id   0ce7b8a2d2b6c7880d3c7e81a8603426
#
_cell.length_a   1.000
_cell.length_b   1.000
_cell.length_c   1.000
_cell.angle_alpha   90.00
_cell.angle_beta   90.00
_cell.angle_gamma   90.00
#
_symmetry.space_group_name_H-M   'P 1'
#
loop_
_entity.id
_entity.type
_entity.pdbx_description
1 polymer ?
#
loop_
_entity_poly.entity_id
_entity_poly.type
_entity_poly.pdbx_seq_one_letter_code
_entity_poly.pdbx_strand_id
1 'polypeptide(L)'
;MKKTSFTKAYLFLRIAFSLLLVIGIINFKNLPDLIPIHWNGSGEVNNSIEKGHFLLSIWIIYSVILLIDKIAYKRADYKDNRTSNIIIIVVLTLFLLNFAYLLLRYI
;
A
#
# COMPACT_ATOMS: atom_id res chain seq x y z
N MET A 1 21.47 15.77 -4.54
CA MET A 1 21.14 14.57 -5.36
C MET A 1 19.89 14.85 -6.19
N LYS A 2 19.94 14.49 -7.47
CA LYS A 2 18.79 14.69 -8.35
C LYS A 2 17.69 13.68 -8.04
N LYS A 3 16.45 14.15 -8.04
CA LYS A 3 15.29 13.25 -7.93
C LYS A 3 15.13 12.48 -9.22
N THR A 4 14.92 11.19 -9.11
CA THR A 4 14.65 10.31 -10.25
C THR A 4 13.15 10.07 -10.40
N SER A 5 12.75 9.43 -11.50
CA SER A 5 11.37 9.00 -11.68
C SER A 5 10.95 8.02 -10.58
N PHE A 6 11.90 7.21 -10.07
CA PHE A 6 11.60 6.30 -8.97
C PHE A 6 11.31 7.05 -7.68
N THR A 7 12.05 8.12 -7.39
CA THR A 7 11.77 8.97 -6.23
C THR A 7 10.35 9.53 -6.30
N LYS A 8 9.95 10.00 -7.47
CA LYS A 8 8.59 10.52 -7.69
C LYS A 8 7.54 9.44 -7.52
N ALA A 9 7.82 8.23 -8.03
CA ALA A 9 6.90 7.10 -7.89
C ALA A 9 6.71 6.70 -6.43
N TYR A 10 7.78 6.63 -5.66
CA TYR A 10 7.70 6.32 -4.23
C TYR A 10 6.96 7.41 -3.47
N LEU A 11 7.18 8.68 -3.82
CA LEU A 11 6.44 9.79 -3.22
C LEU A 11 4.95 9.66 -3.50
N PHE A 12 4.58 9.37 -4.74
CA PHE A 12 3.18 9.17 -5.12
C PHE A 12 2.55 8.05 -4.30
N LEU A 13 3.25 6.92 -4.19
CA LEU A 13 2.75 5.77 -3.42
C LEU A 13 2.57 6.13 -1.94
N ARG A 14 3.50 6.86 -1.36
CA ARG A 14 3.37 7.29 0.05
C ARG A 14 2.16 8.18 0.24
N ILE A 15 1.93 9.12 -0.66
CA ILE A 15 0.77 10.00 -0.59
C ILE A 15 -0.52 9.18 -0.72
N ALA A 16 -0.57 8.25 -1.68
CA ALA A 16 -1.75 7.43 -1.91
C ALA A 16 -2.08 6.53 -0.71
N PHE A 17 -1.08 5.84 -0.15
CA PHE A 17 -1.29 5.01 1.03
C PHE A 17 -1.69 5.84 2.25
N SER A 18 -1.11 7.04 2.39
CA SER A 18 -1.46 7.97 3.45
C SER A 18 -2.92 8.39 3.37
N LEU A 19 -3.40 8.70 2.16
CA LEU A 19 -4.80 9.04 1.94
C LEU A 19 -5.74 7.88 2.27
N LEU A 20 -5.36 6.67 1.87
CA LEU A 20 -6.15 5.49 2.21
C LEU A 20 -6.25 5.30 3.72
N LEU A 21 -5.15 5.49 4.42
CA LEU A 21 -5.12 5.35 5.87
C LEU A 21 -6.04 6.38 6.54
N VAL A 22 -5.98 7.64 6.09
CA VAL A 22 -6.82 8.71 6.62
C VAL A 22 -8.30 8.40 6.36
N ILE A 23 -8.63 8.00 5.14
CA ILE A 23 -10.00 7.63 4.77
C ILE A 23 -10.49 6.48 5.65
N GLY A 24 -9.65 5.47 5.86
CA GLY A 24 -9.99 4.33 6.70
C GLY A 24 -10.22 4.72 8.16
N ILE A 25 -9.42 5.62 8.70
CA ILE A 25 -9.57 6.09 10.08
C ILE A 25 -10.88 6.87 10.23
N ILE A 26 -11.16 7.78 9.29
CA ILE A 26 -12.38 8.58 9.33
C ILE A 26 -13.63 7.71 9.25
N ASN A 27 -13.58 6.65 8.45
CA ASN A 27 -14.72 5.76 8.20
C ASN A 27 -14.66 4.47 9.02
N PHE A 28 -13.81 4.41 10.04
CA PHE A 28 -13.57 3.18 10.79
C PHE A 28 -14.85 2.56 11.34
N LYS A 29 -15.77 3.38 11.84
CA LYS A 29 -17.04 2.90 12.39
C LYS A 29 -17.93 2.27 11.32
N ASN A 30 -17.80 2.69 10.08
CA ASN A 30 -18.61 2.20 8.97
C ASN A 30 -18.04 0.94 8.33
N LEU A 31 -16.79 0.59 8.66
CA LEU A 31 -16.18 -0.61 8.11
C LEU A 31 -16.72 -1.85 8.83
N PRO A 32 -16.89 -2.97 8.12
CA PRO A 32 -17.27 -4.22 8.77
C PRO A 32 -16.16 -4.68 9.72
N ASP A 33 -16.52 -5.36 10.80
CA ASP A 33 -15.55 -5.84 11.78
C ASP A 33 -14.51 -6.76 11.15
N LEU A 34 -14.94 -7.57 10.19
CA LEU A 34 -14.05 -8.44 9.41
C LEU A 34 -14.10 -8.01 7.96
N ILE A 35 -12.93 -7.70 7.40
CA ILE A 35 -12.78 -7.30 6.01
C ILE A 35 -12.32 -8.51 5.21
N PRO A 36 -13.09 -8.95 4.19
CA PRO A 36 -12.66 -10.07 3.36
C PRO A 36 -11.41 -9.71 2.57
N ILE A 37 -10.40 -10.57 2.62
CA ILE A 37 -9.13 -10.34 1.92
C ILE A 37 -8.81 -11.41 0.88
N HIS A 38 -9.55 -12.52 0.90
CA HIS A 38 -9.30 -13.60 -0.04
C HIS A 38 -10.60 -14.33 -0.34
N TRP A 39 -10.77 -14.72 -1.60
CA TRP A 39 -11.92 -15.51 -2.08
C TRP A 39 -11.41 -16.78 -2.72
N ASN A 40 -12.18 -17.86 -2.56
CA ASN A 40 -11.87 -19.11 -3.23
C ASN A 40 -12.35 -19.10 -4.70
N GLY A 41 -12.13 -20.19 -5.42
CA GLY A 41 -12.51 -20.30 -6.83
C GLY A 41 -14.00 -20.19 -7.12
N SER A 42 -14.87 -20.42 -6.13
CA SER A 42 -16.31 -20.27 -6.28
C SER A 42 -16.83 -18.90 -5.82
N GLY A 43 -15.93 -17.98 -5.49
CA GLY A 43 -16.31 -16.63 -5.11
C GLY A 43 -16.67 -16.46 -3.63
N GLU A 44 -16.54 -17.51 -2.84
CA GLU A 44 -16.80 -17.44 -1.41
C GLU A 44 -15.60 -16.88 -0.65
N VAL A 45 -15.87 -16.09 0.38
CA VAL A 45 -14.82 -15.56 1.25
C VAL A 45 -14.21 -16.69 2.07
N ASN A 46 -12.91 -16.91 1.92
CA ASN A 46 -12.23 -17.95 2.70
C ASN A 46 -11.17 -17.39 3.65
N ASN A 47 -11.00 -16.07 3.69
CA ASN A 47 -10.13 -15.44 4.67
C ASN A 47 -10.54 -13.98 4.86
N SER A 48 -10.46 -13.52 6.11
CA SER A 48 -10.81 -12.15 6.50
C SER A 48 -9.86 -11.68 7.59
N ILE A 49 -9.72 -10.36 7.73
CA ILE A 49 -8.97 -9.76 8.83
C ILE A 49 -9.82 -8.71 9.54
N GLU A 50 -9.50 -8.46 10.79
CA GLU A 50 -10.15 -7.41 11.55
C GLU A 50 -9.82 -6.04 10.95
N LYS A 51 -10.77 -5.11 11.00
CA LYS A 51 -10.59 -3.79 10.38
C LYS A 51 -9.41 -3.02 10.97
N GLY A 52 -9.14 -3.19 12.27
CA GLY A 52 -7.96 -2.59 12.89
C GLY A 52 -6.67 -3.12 12.29
N HIS A 53 -6.58 -4.43 12.09
CA HIS A 53 -5.42 -5.04 11.45
C HIS A 53 -5.30 -4.64 9.97
N PHE A 54 -6.43 -4.45 9.30
CA PHE A 54 -6.43 -3.97 7.91
C PHE A 54 -5.77 -2.59 7.81
N LEU A 55 -6.16 -1.65 8.67
CA LEU A 55 -5.56 -0.32 8.68
C LEU A 55 -4.09 -0.37 9.11
N LEU A 56 -3.75 -1.24 10.07
CA LEU A 56 -2.37 -1.44 10.49
C LEU A 56 -1.51 -1.94 9.32
N SER A 57 -2.06 -2.81 8.48
CA SER A 57 -1.35 -3.30 7.28
C SER A 57 -1.03 -2.16 6.32
N ILE A 58 -1.96 -1.24 6.11
CA ILE A 58 -1.73 -0.06 5.26
C ILE A 58 -0.59 0.78 5.85
N TRP A 59 -0.62 1.01 7.15
CA TRP A 59 0.41 1.79 7.83
C TRP A 59 1.79 1.13 7.75
N ILE A 60 1.84 -0.20 7.91
CA ILE A 60 3.08 -0.96 7.80
C ILE A 60 3.67 -0.81 6.40
N ILE A 61 2.84 -0.95 5.36
CA ILE A 61 3.30 -0.80 3.99
C ILE A 61 3.80 0.62 3.73
N TYR A 62 3.10 1.63 4.22
CA TYR A 62 3.55 3.02 4.14
C TYR A 62 4.94 3.19 4.76
N SER A 63 5.15 2.62 5.94
CA SER A 63 6.43 2.72 6.65
C SER A 63 7.54 2.02 5.89
N VAL A 64 7.25 0.87 5.28
CA VAL A 64 8.21 0.14 4.45
C VAL A 64 8.60 0.96 3.23
N ILE A 65 7.64 1.59 2.57
CA ILE A 65 7.90 2.44 1.41
C ILE A 65 8.82 3.61 1.79
N LEU A 66 8.53 4.24 2.92
CA LEU A 66 9.34 5.34 3.43
C LEU A 66 10.78 4.89 3.68
N LEU A 67 10.95 3.72 4.27
CA LEU A 67 12.27 3.17 4.56
C LEU A 67 13.04 2.83 3.28
N ILE A 68 12.38 2.20 2.32
CA ILE A 68 12.98 1.85 1.03
C ILE A 68 13.45 3.12 0.31
N ASP A 69 12.58 4.11 0.23
CA ASP A 69 12.89 5.37 -0.44
C ASP A 69 14.08 6.07 0.22
N LYS A 70 14.08 6.12 1.54
CA LYS A 70 15.15 6.74 2.31
C LYS A 70 16.50 6.05 2.09
N ILE A 71 16.52 4.72 2.13
CA ILE A 71 17.74 3.93 1.94
C ILE A 71 18.25 4.09 0.51
N ALA A 72 17.38 3.93 -0.47
CA ALA A 72 17.75 4.03 -1.88
C ALA A 72 18.26 5.43 -2.22
N TYR A 73 17.59 6.47 -1.71
CA TYR A 73 18.01 7.85 -1.94
C TYR A 73 19.40 8.11 -1.35
N LYS A 74 19.63 7.64 -0.12
CA LYS A 74 20.90 7.84 0.59
C LYS A 74 22.06 7.16 -0.13
N ARG A 75 21.80 5.98 -0.73
CA ARG A 75 22.82 5.20 -1.45
C ARG A 75 22.95 5.57 -2.92
N ALA A 76 22.04 6.39 -3.42
CA ALA A 76 21.96 6.72 -4.85
C ALA A 76 21.78 5.47 -5.74
N ASP A 77 21.03 4.48 -5.24
CA ASP A 77 20.88 3.16 -5.87
C ASP A 77 19.83 3.10 -6.98
N TYR A 78 19.03 4.14 -7.16
CA TYR A 78 17.91 4.09 -8.11
C TYR A 78 18.37 3.74 -9.53
N LYS A 79 19.50 4.29 -9.93
CA LYS A 79 20.02 4.08 -11.29
C LYS A 79 20.53 2.65 -11.48
N ASP A 80 21.25 2.13 -10.49
CA ASP A 80 21.89 0.82 -10.58
C ASP A 80 20.93 -0.33 -10.35
N ASN A 81 19.83 -0.07 -9.64
CA ASN A 81 18.84 -1.09 -9.29
C ASN A 81 17.50 -0.85 -9.98
N ARG A 82 17.55 -0.47 -11.25
CA ARG A 82 16.35 -0.13 -12.01
C ARG A 82 15.31 -1.25 -12.03
N THR A 83 15.73 -2.48 -12.31
CA THR A 83 14.82 -3.62 -12.38
C THR A 83 14.17 -3.88 -11.04
N SER A 84 14.96 -3.85 -9.95
CA SER A 84 14.43 -4.04 -8.60
C SER A 84 13.41 -2.97 -8.24
N ASN A 85 13.71 -1.70 -8.57
CA ASN A 85 12.78 -0.61 -8.29
C ASN A 85 11.48 -0.76 -9.06
N ILE A 86 11.54 -1.16 -10.32
CA ILE A 86 10.34 -1.37 -11.13
C ILE A 86 9.48 -2.47 -10.52
N ILE A 87 10.09 -3.60 -10.14
CA ILE A 87 9.36 -4.72 -9.53
C ILE A 87 8.69 -4.27 -8.23
N ILE A 88 9.42 -3.57 -7.36
CA ILE A 88 8.88 -3.09 -6.09
C ILE A 88 7.69 -2.15 -6.33
N ILE A 89 7.83 -1.20 -7.26
CA ILE A 89 6.78 -0.24 -7.57
C ILE A 89 5.53 -0.96 -8.11
N VAL A 90 5.70 -1.94 -8.99
CA VAL A 90 4.58 -2.71 -9.53
C VAL A 90 3.85 -3.45 -8.42
N VAL A 91 4.59 -4.14 -7.55
CA VAL A 91 4.00 -4.87 -6.43
C VAL A 91 3.25 -3.92 -5.49
N LEU A 92 3.87 -2.80 -5.13
CA LEU A 92 3.23 -1.81 -4.25
C LEU A 92 1.98 -1.20 -4.88
N THR A 93 1.99 -0.97 -6.19
CA THR A 93 0.82 -0.46 -6.90
C THR A 93 -0.32 -1.47 -6.87
N LEU A 94 -0.02 -2.76 -7.02
CA LEU A 94 -1.03 -3.81 -6.91
C LEU A 94 -1.63 -3.85 -5.51
N PHE A 95 -0.80 -3.74 -4.46
CA PHE A 95 -1.30 -3.64 -3.09
C PHE A 95 -2.17 -2.40 -2.89
N LEU A 96 -1.75 -1.27 -3.44
CA LEU A 96 -2.52 -0.02 -3.35
C LEU A 96 -3.91 -0.20 -3.95
N LEU A 97 -3.99 -0.77 -5.15
CA LEU A 97 -5.27 -1.00 -5.83
C LEU A 97 -6.14 -1.96 -5.03
N ASN A 98 -5.55 -3.01 -4.47
CA ASN A 98 -6.28 -3.97 -3.66
C ASN A 98 -6.85 -3.33 -2.40
N PHE A 99 -6.03 -2.57 -1.66
CA PHE A 99 -6.48 -1.89 -0.45
C PHE A 99 -7.54 -0.84 -0.78
N ALA A 100 -7.35 -0.08 -1.87
CA ALA A 100 -8.33 0.93 -2.29
C ALA A 100 -9.67 0.28 -2.62
N TYR A 101 -9.66 -0.83 -3.36
CA TYR A 101 -10.88 -1.55 -3.71
C TYR A 101 -11.60 -2.02 -2.45
N LEU A 102 -10.88 -2.67 -1.53
CA LEU A 102 -11.48 -3.20 -0.32
C LEU A 102 -12.03 -2.08 0.57
N LEU A 103 -11.30 -0.98 0.68
CA LEU A 103 -11.73 0.14 1.52
C LEU A 103 -12.94 0.85 0.93
N LEU A 104 -12.88 1.20 -0.35
CA LEU A 104 -13.94 1.95 -1.01
C LEU A 104 -15.24 1.17 -1.15
N ARG A 105 -15.15 -0.16 -1.17
CA ARG A 105 -16.32 -1.02 -1.23
C ARG A 105 -17.24 -0.83 -0.03
N TYR A 106 -16.68 -0.48 1.13
CA TYR A 106 -17.41 -0.40 2.39
C TYR A 106 -17.67 1.03 2.88
N ILE A 107 -17.29 2.02 2.08
CA ILE A 107 -17.54 3.44 2.40
C ILE A 107 -18.84 4.00 1.70
#